data_914dd6527c84c1c8e12b4f9524db699a
#
_entry.id   914dd6527c84c1c8e12b4f9524db699a
#
_cell.length_a   1.000
_cell.length_b   1.000
_cell.length_c   1.000
_cell.angle_alpha   90.00
_cell.angle_beta   90.00
_cell.angle_gamma   90.00
#
_symmetry.space_group_name_H-M   'P 1'
#
loop_
_entity.id
_entity.type
_entity.pdbx_description
1 polymer ?
#
loop_
_entity_poly.entity_id
_entity_poly.type
_entity_poly.pdbx_seq_one_letter_code
_entity_poly.pdbx_strand_id
1 'polypeptide(L)'
;MNGPALYEETQSFSPWVVALLLAVVLLLGALLSMRLTTTVRPDAISVRVGFLYRTRVPLSEITLAQAVEYAPIREYGGWGIRGTRRRRALNARGNQGVLLTRADGTTLLVGSQHPRDLLEALSHAGVATEDRLPLVVKEF
;
A
#
# COMPACT_ATOMS: atom_id res chain seq x y z
N MET A 1 -59.89 9.47 -15.96
CA MET A 1 -60.04 10.33 -14.78
C MET A 1 -59.42 9.63 -13.58
N ASN A 2 -58.45 10.25 -12.98
CA ASN A 2 -57.86 9.73 -11.76
C ASN A 2 -58.65 10.24 -10.57
N GLY A 3 -59.36 9.35 -9.87
CA GLY A 3 -60.03 9.68 -8.62
C GLY A 3 -59.03 10.02 -7.51
N PRO A 4 -59.48 10.62 -6.38
CA PRO A 4 -58.62 10.87 -5.26
C PRO A 4 -58.07 9.56 -4.69
N ALA A 5 -56.79 9.56 -4.29
CA ALA A 5 -56.21 8.42 -3.65
C ALA A 5 -56.95 8.14 -2.32
N LEU A 6 -57.40 6.92 -2.12
CA LEU A 6 -58.06 6.51 -0.88
C LEU A 6 -57.08 6.18 0.21
N TYR A 7 -55.85 5.84 -0.16
CA TYR A 7 -54.77 5.57 0.74
C TYR A 7 -53.43 5.81 0.03
N GLU A 8 -52.54 6.47 0.70
CA GLU A 8 -51.16 6.67 0.26
C GLU A 8 -50.26 6.63 1.49
N GLU A 9 -49.29 5.77 1.47
CA GLU A 9 -48.31 5.66 2.53
C GLU A 9 -46.92 5.81 1.96
N THR A 10 -46.17 6.71 2.54
CA THR A 10 -44.74 6.89 2.24
C THR A 10 -43.92 6.54 3.44
N GLN A 11 -43.01 5.62 3.24
CA GLN A 11 -42.06 5.24 4.28
C GLN A 11 -40.65 5.66 3.84
N SER A 12 -39.90 6.18 4.77
CA SER A 12 -38.53 6.55 4.56
C SER A 12 -37.58 5.76 5.48
N PHE A 13 -36.34 5.65 5.11
CA PHE A 13 -35.35 5.04 5.97
C PHE A 13 -35.16 5.85 7.24
N SER A 14 -34.88 5.15 8.35
CA SER A 14 -34.59 5.79 9.63
C SER A 14 -33.37 6.70 9.51
N PRO A 15 -33.38 7.89 10.11
CA PRO A 15 -32.24 8.82 10.06
C PRO A 15 -30.91 8.20 10.49
N TRP A 16 -30.91 7.29 11.45
CA TRP A 16 -29.70 6.62 11.89
C TRP A 16 -29.12 5.67 10.83
N VAL A 17 -29.97 5.00 10.02
CA VAL A 17 -29.54 4.17 8.89
C VAL A 17 -28.87 5.03 7.83
N VAL A 18 -29.46 6.17 7.50
CA VAL A 18 -28.88 7.14 6.56
C VAL A 18 -27.51 7.63 7.09
N ALA A 19 -27.44 7.97 8.37
CA ALA A 19 -26.19 8.42 8.99
C ALA A 19 -25.11 7.31 8.96
N LEU A 20 -25.51 6.07 9.20
CA LEU A 20 -24.59 4.93 9.11
C LEU A 20 -24.04 4.74 7.70
N LEU A 21 -24.91 4.78 6.69
CA LEU A 21 -24.49 4.66 5.29
C LEU A 21 -23.55 5.78 4.87
N LEU A 22 -23.83 7.01 5.27
CA LEU A 22 -22.92 8.14 5.03
C LEU A 22 -21.55 7.94 5.71
N ALA A 23 -21.55 7.47 6.96
CA ALA A 23 -20.31 7.16 7.67
C ALA A 23 -19.50 6.08 6.96
N VAL A 24 -20.15 5.03 6.45
CA VAL A 24 -19.49 3.96 5.68
C VAL A 24 -18.90 4.53 4.38
N VAL A 25 -19.63 5.34 3.65
CA VAL A 25 -19.15 5.98 2.41
C VAL A 25 -17.94 6.88 2.69
N LEU A 26 -18.00 7.68 3.74
CA LEU A 26 -16.89 8.55 4.14
C LEU A 26 -15.66 7.73 4.56
N LEU A 27 -15.87 6.65 5.31
CA LEU A 27 -14.78 5.75 5.70
C LEU A 27 -14.13 5.09 4.48
N LEU A 28 -14.93 4.57 3.55
CA LEU A 28 -14.43 3.99 2.31
C LEU A 28 -13.66 5.02 1.48
N GLY A 29 -14.18 6.23 1.36
CA GLY A 29 -13.48 7.32 0.69
C GLY A 29 -12.13 7.64 1.33
N ALA A 30 -12.07 7.69 2.66
CA ALA A 30 -10.83 7.90 3.41
C ALA A 30 -9.83 6.76 3.17
N LEU A 31 -10.29 5.50 3.19
CA LEU A 31 -9.44 4.33 2.94
C LEU A 31 -8.90 4.31 1.51
N LEU A 32 -9.74 4.62 0.52
CA LEU A 32 -9.35 4.65 -0.89
C LEU A 32 -8.40 5.81 -1.22
N SER A 33 -8.44 6.88 -0.44
CA SER A 33 -7.55 8.03 -0.61
C SER A 33 -6.21 7.89 0.09
N MET A 34 -5.98 6.81 0.84
CA MET A 34 -4.73 6.60 1.55
C MET A 34 -3.55 6.47 0.59
N ARG A 35 -2.46 7.11 0.96
CA ARG A 35 -1.23 7.11 0.18
C ARG A 35 -0.13 6.37 0.92
N LEU A 36 0.67 5.65 0.15
CA LEU A 36 1.92 5.08 0.60
C LEU A 36 3.02 6.11 0.41
N THR A 37 3.65 6.51 1.50
CA THR A 37 4.78 7.45 1.47
C THR A 37 6.02 6.76 1.99
N THR A 38 7.06 6.71 1.16
CA THR A 38 8.36 6.13 1.51
C THR A 38 9.40 7.25 1.55
N THR A 39 10.11 7.35 2.65
CA THR A 39 11.17 8.34 2.84
C THR A 39 12.47 7.62 3.20
N VAL A 40 13.51 7.83 2.40
CA VAL A 40 14.85 7.33 2.66
C VAL A 40 15.69 8.46 3.25
N ARG A 41 16.22 8.20 4.45
CA ARG A 41 17.17 9.09 5.14
C ARG A 41 18.53 8.39 5.28
N PRO A 42 19.59 9.11 5.59
CA PRO A 42 20.92 8.49 5.72
C PRO A 42 21.01 7.36 6.75
N ASP A 43 20.10 7.33 7.74
CA ASP A 43 20.09 6.38 8.85
C ASP A 43 18.96 5.35 8.79
N ALA A 44 17.88 5.65 8.08
CA ALA A 44 16.69 4.80 8.08
C ALA A 44 15.80 5.00 6.86
N ILE A 45 15.03 3.97 6.54
CA ILE A 45 13.87 4.07 5.65
C ILE A 45 12.60 4.11 6.47
N SER A 46 11.72 5.06 6.18
CA SER A 46 10.41 5.20 6.80
C SER A 46 9.33 4.98 5.77
N VAL A 47 8.35 4.15 6.10
CA VAL A 47 7.20 3.87 5.25
C VAL A 47 5.93 4.17 6.03
N ARG A 48 5.03 4.92 5.42
CA ARG A 48 3.76 5.32 6.01
C ARG A 48 2.62 4.99 5.05
N VAL A 49 1.62 4.27 5.55
CA VAL A 49 0.39 3.97 4.82
C VAL A 49 -0.73 4.80 5.42
N GLY A 50 -0.99 5.98 4.84
CA GLY A 50 -1.99 6.91 5.33
C GLY A 50 -1.86 7.20 6.83
N PHE A 51 -2.97 7.04 7.55
CA PHE A 51 -3.03 7.19 9.01
C PHE A 51 -3.03 5.84 9.76
N LEU A 52 -3.06 4.70 9.03
CA LEU A 52 -3.22 3.37 9.64
C LEU A 52 -1.90 2.74 10.07
N TYR A 53 -0.82 3.00 9.34
CA TYR A 53 0.42 2.28 9.57
C TYR A 53 1.64 3.16 9.31
N ARG A 54 2.61 3.03 10.18
CA ARG A 54 3.92 3.67 10.05
C ARG A 54 4.99 2.70 10.52
N THR A 55 6.03 2.57 9.75
CA THR A 55 7.21 1.79 10.15
C THR A 55 8.49 2.55 9.81
N ARG A 56 9.51 2.34 10.61
CA ARG A 56 10.86 2.85 10.40
C ARG A 56 11.84 1.71 10.55
N VAL A 57 12.64 1.49 9.53
CA VAL A 57 13.67 0.44 9.53
C VAL A 57 15.03 1.10 9.46
N PRO A 58 15.88 0.93 10.49
CA PRO A 58 17.27 1.38 10.43
C PRO A 58 17.99 0.71 9.26
N LEU A 59 18.76 1.48 8.47
CA LEU A 59 19.49 0.93 7.33
C LEU A 59 20.54 -0.09 7.74
N SER A 60 21.05 0.03 8.96
CA SER A 60 22.01 -0.94 9.53
C SER A 60 21.43 -2.34 9.70
N GLU A 61 20.10 -2.48 9.78
CA GLU A 61 19.43 -3.78 9.88
C GLU A 61 19.14 -4.42 8.52
N ILE A 62 19.28 -3.66 7.43
CA ILE A 62 19.00 -4.15 6.08
C ILE A 62 20.27 -4.74 5.48
N THR A 63 20.23 -6.02 5.14
CA THR A 63 21.34 -6.72 4.50
C THR A 63 21.31 -6.64 2.98
N LEU A 64 20.11 -6.55 2.39
CA LEU A 64 19.91 -6.47 0.95
C LEU A 64 18.60 -5.77 0.62
N ALA A 65 18.63 -4.91 -0.39
CA ALA A 65 17.45 -4.32 -1.01
C ALA A 65 17.39 -4.75 -2.48
N GLN A 66 16.26 -5.29 -2.88
CA GLN A 66 16.05 -5.82 -4.24
C GLN A 66 14.84 -5.16 -4.89
N ALA A 67 15.05 -4.59 -6.09
CA ALA A 67 13.92 -4.17 -6.91
C ALA A 67 13.29 -5.40 -7.57
N VAL A 68 12.03 -5.65 -7.32
CA VAL A 68 11.34 -6.87 -7.73
C VAL A 68 9.97 -6.59 -8.33
N GLU A 69 9.52 -7.50 -9.18
CA GLU A 69 8.13 -7.64 -9.57
C GLU A 69 7.50 -8.77 -8.75
N TYR A 70 6.27 -8.57 -8.28
CA TYR A 70 5.59 -9.55 -7.44
C TYR A 70 4.12 -9.65 -7.81
N ALA A 71 3.45 -10.70 -7.33
CA ALA A 71 2.01 -10.91 -7.51
C ALA A 71 1.28 -10.55 -6.20
N PRO A 72 0.68 -9.34 -6.06
CA PRO A 72 0.10 -8.89 -4.80
C PRO A 72 -0.97 -9.84 -4.27
N ILE A 73 -1.84 -10.35 -5.15
CA ILE A 73 -2.95 -11.22 -4.77
C ILE A 73 -2.45 -12.62 -4.39
N ARG A 74 -1.56 -13.21 -5.19
CA ARG A 74 -1.05 -14.57 -4.95
C ARG A 74 -0.08 -14.66 -3.79
N GLU A 75 0.80 -13.67 -3.65
CA GLU A 75 1.89 -13.70 -2.66
C GLU A 75 1.47 -13.11 -1.31
N TYR A 76 0.61 -12.08 -1.30
CA TYR A 76 0.28 -11.31 -0.11
C TYR A 76 -1.22 -11.14 0.13
N GLY A 77 -2.08 -11.68 -0.74
CA GLY A 77 -3.53 -11.59 -0.59
C GLY A 77 -4.14 -10.24 -0.98
N GLY A 78 -3.38 -9.37 -1.67
CA GLY A 78 -3.86 -8.08 -2.18
C GLY A 78 -2.96 -6.91 -1.84
N TRP A 79 -3.47 -5.70 -2.05
CA TRP A 79 -2.78 -4.45 -1.75
C TRP A 79 -3.04 -3.98 -0.31
N GLY A 80 -2.24 -3.03 0.16
CA GLY A 80 -2.32 -2.45 1.50
C GLY A 80 -1.24 -2.99 2.44
N ILE A 81 -1.62 -3.22 3.69
CA ILE A 81 -0.75 -3.80 4.71
C ILE A 81 -1.03 -5.29 4.76
N ARG A 82 -0.15 -6.10 4.25
CA ARG A 82 -0.36 -7.55 4.06
C ARG A 82 0.82 -8.37 4.57
N GLY A 83 0.57 -9.65 4.77
CA GLY A 83 1.57 -10.61 5.18
C GLY A 83 1.66 -10.79 6.69
N THR A 84 2.74 -11.45 7.10
CA THR A 84 3.03 -11.77 8.50
C THR A 84 4.12 -10.84 9.06
N ARG A 85 4.47 -10.99 10.34
CA ARG A 85 5.61 -10.27 10.93
C ARG A 85 6.94 -10.56 10.21
N ARG A 86 7.11 -11.79 9.72
CA ARG A 86 8.36 -12.21 9.07
C ARG A 86 8.40 -11.84 7.58
N ARG A 87 7.23 -11.74 6.96
CA ARG A 87 7.11 -11.44 5.54
C ARG A 87 5.95 -10.48 5.36
N ARG A 88 6.23 -9.20 5.37
CA ARG A 88 5.24 -8.14 5.26
C ARG A 88 5.38 -7.40 3.95
N ALA A 89 4.24 -7.03 3.38
CA ALA A 89 4.16 -6.19 2.20
C ALA A 89 3.35 -4.93 2.51
N LEU A 90 3.88 -3.80 2.10
CA LEU A 90 3.22 -2.49 2.19
C LEU A 90 3.14 -1.93 0.78
N ASN A 91 1.96 -1.93 0.19
CA ASN A 91 1.77 -1.30 -1.10
C ASN A 91 0.39 -0.67 -1.24
N ALA A 92 0.27 0.30 -2.13
CA ALA A 92 -0.99 0.96 -2.45
C ALA A 92 -1.43 0.68 -3.89
N ARG A 93 -0.50 0.37 -4.78
CA ARG A 93 -0.78 0.24 -6.20
C ARG A 93 0.33 -0.54 -6.91
N GLY A 94 -0.08 -1.30 -7.94
CA GLY A 94 0.85 -1.93 -8.86
C GLY A 94 1.41 -3.26 -8.36
N ASN A 95 2.46 -3.73 -9.03
CA ASN A 95 3.07 -5.04 -8.81
C ASN A 95 4.60 -4.99 -8.74
N GLN A 96 5.16 -3.81 -8.57
CA GLN A 96 6.61 -3.59 -8.44
C GLN A 96 6.94 -2.94 -7.10
N GLY A 97 8.11 -3.23 -6.59
CA GLY A 97 8.56 -2.65 -5.35
C GLY A 97 10.00 -3.01 -5.02
N VAL A 98 10.40 -2.68 -3.81
CA VAL A 98 11.70 -3.02 -3.26
C VAL A 98 11.52 -3.96 -2.09
N LEU A 99 12.13 -5.13 -2.17
CA LEU A 99 12.15 -6.12 -1.10
C LEU A 99 13.36 -5.85 -0.22
N LEU A 100 13.10 -5.53 1.04
CA LEU A 100 14.13 -5.32 2.05
C LEU A 100 14.29 -6.59 2.87
N THR A 101 15.50 -7.13 2.90
CA THR A 101 15.86 -8.26 3.74
C THR A 101 16.65 -7.77 4.94
N ARG A 102 16.20 -8.12 6.14
CA ARG A 102 16.85 -7.76 7.40
C ARG A 102 17.83 -8.83 7.85
N ALA A 103 18.73 -8.45 8.74
CA ALA A 103 19.74 -9.35 9.31
C ALA A 103 19.14 -10.57 10.03
N ASP A 104 17.94 -10.44 10.59
CA ASP A 104 17.22 -11.54 11.25
C ASP A 104 16.48 -12.48 10.28
N GLY A 105 16.59 -12.25 8.97
CA GLY A 105 15.93 -13.03 7.93
C GLY A 105 14.50 -12.60 7.62
N THR A 106 13.95 -11.61 8.33
CA THR A 106 12.63 -11.05 8.01
C THR A 106 12.68 -10.18 6.76
N THR A 107 11.58 -10.09 6.05
CA THR A 107 11.47 -9.30 4.82
C THR A 107 10.35 -8.27 4.91
N LEU A 108 10.58 -7.12 4.30
CA LEU A 108 9.59 -6.07 4.11
C LEU A 108 9.58 -5.68 2.63
N LEU A 109 8.45 -5.90 1.98
CA LEU A 109 8.24 -5.43 0.61
C LEU A 109 7.57 -4.06 0.64
N VAL A 110 8.22 -3.08 0.04
CA VAL A 110 7.70 -1.73 -0.12
C VAL A 110 7.29 -1.54 -1.57
N GLY A 111 5.99 -1.43 -1.83
CA GLY A 111 5.48 -1.16 -3.16
C GLY A 111 5.95 0.20 -3.66
N SER A 112 6.35 0.28 -4.92
CA SER A 112 6.81 1.50 -5.54
C SER A 112 6.47 1.52 -7.03
N GLN A 113 6.07 2.67 -7.53
CA GLN A 113 5.92 2.89 -8.97
C GLN A 113 7.27 3.20 -9.65
N HIS A 114 8.28 3.54 -8.85
CA HIS A 114 9.64 3.85 -9.30
C HIS A 114 10.67 3.06 -8.45
N PRO A 115 10.63 1.71 -8.51
CA PRO A 115 11.45 0.89 -7.62
C PRO A 115 12.95 1.09 -7.84
N ARG A 116 13.38 1.38 -9.08
CA ARG A 116 14.78 1.64 -9.37
C ARG A 116 15.28 2.93 -8.73
N ASP A 117 14.44 3.97 -8.69
CA ASP A 117 14.77 5.24 -8.03
C ASP A 117 14.89 5.06 -6.51
N LEU A 118 13.98 4.28 -5.92
CA LEU A 118 14.05 3.92 -4.51
C LEU A 118 15.30 3.08 -4.21
N LEU A 119 15.62 2.13 -5.09
CA LEU A 119 16.81 1.30 -4.96
C LEU A 119 18.09 2.13 -5.03
N GLU A 120 18.15 3.08 -5.95
CA GLU A 120 19.27 4.02 -6.08
C GLU A 120 19.46 4.86 -4.81
N ALA A 121 18.38 5.38 -4.24
CA ALA A 121 18.43 6.13 -2.99
C ALA A 121 19.00 5.28 -1.83
N LEU A 122 18.59 4.01 -1.74
CA LEU A 122 19.12 3.08 -0.76
C LEU A 122 20.59 2.76 -1.00
N SER A 123 21.00 2.59 -2.24
CA SER A 123 22.40 2.40 -2.62
C SER A 123 23.27 3.59 -2.22
N HIS A 124 22.83 4.81 -2.45
CA HIS A 124 23.51 6.02 -2.02
C HIS A 124 23.62 6.12 -0.49
N ALA A 125 22.68 5.54 0.23
CA ALA A 125 22.69 5.49 1.69
C ALA A 125 23.53 4.33 2.25
N GLY A 126 24.20 3.54 1.39
CA GLY A 126 25.12 2.48 1.78
C GLY A 126 24.52 1.08 1.90
N VAL A 127 23.28 0.87 1.44
CA VAL A 127 22.63 -0.45 1.44
C VAL A 127 23.04 -1.24 0.19
N ALA A 128 23.36 -2.53 0.37
CA ALA A 128 23.58 -3.43 -0.76
C ALA A 128 22.30 -3.60 -1.56
N THR A 129 22.39 -3.47 -2.88
CA THR A 129 21.23 -3.47 -3.77
C THR A 129 21.38 -4.45 -4.91
N GLU A 130 20.22 -4.95 -5.40
CA GLU A 130 20.12 -5.85 -6.54
C GLU A 130 18.87 -5.48 -7.35
N ASP A 131 19.01 -5.29 -8.66
CA ASP A 131 17.88 -5.05 -9.56
C ASP A 131 17.46 -6.37 -10.22
N ARG A 132 16.29 -6.86 -9.86
CA ARG A 132 15.67 -8.08 -10.40
C ARG A 132 14.48 -7.81 -11.31
N LEU A 133 14.25 -6.55 -11.66
CA LEU A 133 13.18 -6.17 -12.58
C LEU A 133 13.53 -6.63 -13.99
N PRO A 134 12.51 -7.01 -14.79
CA PRO A 134 12.73 -7.27 -16.21
C PRO A 134 13.25 -6.04 -16.94
N LEU A 135 14.18 -6.24 -17.84
CA LEU A 135 14.65 -5.18 -18.74
C LEU A 135 13.50 -4.76 -19.65
N VAL A 136 13.13 -3.49 -19.58
CA VAL A 136 12.18 -2.92 -20.53
C VAL A 136 12.97 -2.59 -21.80
N VAL A 137 12.88 -3.45 -22.80
CA VAL A 137 13.38 -3.12 -24.15
C VAL A 137 12.38 -2.14 -24.75
N LYS A 138 12.76 -0.89 -24.85
CA LYS A 138 12.01 0.05 -25.68
C LYS A 138 12.29 -0.29 -27.12
N GLU A 139 11.32 -0.89 -27.79
CA GLU A 139 11.34 -0.97 -29.25
C GLU A 139 11.14 0.44 -29.80
N PHE A 140 12.09 0.87 -30.58
CA PHE A 140 12.01 2.12 -31.32
C PHE A 140 11.38 1.89 -32.69
#